data_63ee227e88a6d4e40c5a93e0fbaf1d68
#
_entry.id   63ee227e88a6d4e40c5a93e0fbaf1d68
#
_cell.length_a   1.000
_cell.length_b   1.000
_cell.length_c   1.000
_cell.angle_alpha   90.00
_cell.angle_beta   90.00
_cell.angle_gamma   90.00
#
_symmetry.space_group_name_H-M   'P 1'
#
loop_
_entity.id
_entity.type
_entity.pdbx_description
1 polymer ?
#
loop_
_entity_poly.entity_id
_entity_poly.type
_entity_poly.pdbx_seq_one_letter_code
_entity_poly.pdbx_strand_id
1 'polypeptide(L)'
;MPLVYAGVCSHAPGIRGRADQADPAAKDALYAAFDDQRAAIMATEPDALIVIAAEHFANFFMNNMPAFAMGMADFYDGPIEDPEWLAIDKFRAPGNRDLSQRIITEVMQTVDVTYAEEWLFDHGIAVPLSFLTPEFDLPIKIGRAHV
;
A
#
# COMPACT_ATOMS: atom_id res chain seq x y z
N MET A 1 -13.67 -13.73 7.82
CA MET A 1 -12.92 -13.74 6.55
C MET A 1 -11.61 -14.50 6.78
N PRO A 2 -11.26 -15.49 5.95
CA PRO A 2 -9.95 -16.12 6.03
C PRO A 2 -8.87 -15.22 5.40
N LEU A 3 -7.61 -15.38 5.82
CA LEU A 3 -6.47 -14.88 5.08
C LEU A 3 -6.21 -15.84 3.91
N VAL A 4 -6.38 -15.37 2.68
CA VAL A 4 -6.31 -16.22 1.47
C VAL A 4 -4.98 -16.10 0.74
N TYR A 5 -4.23 -15.00 0.97
CA TYR A 5 -2.91 -14.77 0.40
C TYR A 5 -2.06 -13.90 1.33
N ALA A 6 -0.76 -14.12 1.32
CA ALA A 6 0.23 -13.24 1.95
C ALA A 6 1.45 -13.12 1.04
N GLY A 7 1.93 -11.91 0.82
CA GLY A 7 3.08 -11.62 -0.03
C GLY A 7 3.87 -10.42 0.43
N VAL A 8 5.07 -10.28 -0.09
CA VAL A 8 5.98 -9.16 0.15
C VAL A 8 6.49 -8.67 -1.18
N CYS A 9 6.60 -7.36 -1.36
CA CYS A 9 7.12 -6.76 -2.57
C CYS A 9 7.94 -5.50 -2.26
N SER A 10 8.78 -5.10 -3.22
CA SER A 10 9.52 -3.85 -3.16
C SER A 10 8.60 -2.65 -3.47
N HIS A 11 8.91 -1.50 -2.87
CA HIS A 11 8.18 -0.25 -3.06
C HIS A 11 9.07 0.92 -3.50
N ALA A 12 10.30 0.63 -3.96
CA ALA A 12 11.23 1.69 -4.34
C ALA A 12 10.66 2.57 -5.46
N PRO A 13 10.69 3.92 -5.34
CA PRO A 13 10.08 4.82 -6.33
C PRO A 13 10.71 4.70 -7.72
N GLY A 14 12.00 4.34 -7.80
CA GLY A 14 12.71 4.12 -9.05
C GLY A 14 12.18 2.95 -9.90
N ILE A 15 11.41 2.03 -9.32
CA ILE A 15 10.81 0.91 -10.07
C ILE A 15 9.90 1.42 -11.19
N ARG A 16 9.15 2.50 -10.92
CA ARG A 16 8.33 3.19 -11.90
C ARG A 16 9.05 4.43 -12.47
N GLY A 17 9.45 5.36 -11.61
CA GLY A 17 9.92 6.68 -12.01
C GLY A 17 11.27 6.70 -12.73
N ARG A 18 12.04 5.60 -12.71
CA ARG A 18 13.34 5.46 -13.42
C ARG A 18 13.46 4.14 -14.16
N ALA A 19 12.34 3.59 -14.60
CA ALA A 19 12.29 2.31 -15.30
C ALA A 19 13.10 2.28 -16.60
N ASP A 20 13.27 3.45 -17.24
CA ASP A 20 14.08 3.66 -18.44
C ASP A 20 15.59 3.61 -18.20
N GLN A 21 16.03 3.82 -16.96
CA GLN A 21 17.44 3.81 -16.55
C GLN A 21 17.90 2.45 -15.99
N ALA A 22 16.96 1.53 -15.80
CA ALA A 22 17.25 0.20 -15.25
C ALA A 22 17.88 -0.71 -16.33
N ASP A 23 18.66 -1.69 -15.86
CA ASP A 23 19.05 -2.80 -16.75
C ASP A 23 17.80 -3.49 -17.28
N PRO A 24 17.65 -3.66 -18.60
CA PRO A 24 16.42 -4.20 -19.19
C PRO A 24 16.06 -5.59 -18.67
N ALA A 25 17.03 -6.49 -18.52
CA ALA A 25 16.77 -7.85 -18.08
C ALA A 25 16.35 -7.89 -16.61
N ALA A 26 16.96 -7.08 -15.76
CA ALA A 26 16.58 -6.96 -14.35
C ALA A 26 15.19 -6.34 -14.19
N LYS A 27 14.86 -5.32 -14.99
CA LYS A 27 13.54 -4.71 -15.02
C LYS A 27 12.46 -5.72 -15.42
N ASP A 28 12.68 -6.42 -16.54
CA ASP A 28 11.72 -7.38 -17.07
C ASP A 28 11.48 -8.52 -16.09
N ALA A 29 12.54 -9.02 -15.41
CA ALA A 29 12.40 -10.04 -14.37
C ALA A 29 11.61 -9.54 -13.15
N LEU A 30 11.84 -8.29 -12.71
CA LEU A 30 11.10 -7.69 -11.61
C LEU A 30 9.62 -7.50 -11.96
N TYR A 31 9.32 -7.02 -13.15
CA TYR A 31 7.95 -6.79 -13.61
C TYR A 31 7.20 -8.13 -13.75
N ALA A 32 7.83 -9.16 -14.32
CA ALA A 32 7.27 -10.50 -14.37
C ALA A 32 6.95 -11.05 -12.97
N ALA A 33 7.81 -10.80 -11.98
CA ALA A 33 7.54 -11.21 -10.59
C ALA A 33 6.33 -10.48 -9.98
N PHE A 34 6.10 -9.20 -10.31
CA PHE A 34 4.88 -8.49 -9.92
C PHE A 34 3.64 -9.07 -10.63
N ASP A 35 3.73 -9.40 -11.92
CA ASP A 35 2.64 -10.00 -12.67
C ASP A 35 2.25 -11.38 -12.10
N ASP A 36 3.23 -12.22 -11.76
CA ASP A 36 3.02 -13.50 -11.11
C ASP A 36 2.33 -13.33 -9.74
N GLN A 37 2.79 -12.36 -8.95
CA GLN A 37 2.20 -12.05 -7.65
C GLN A 37 0.77 -11.53 -7.80
N ARG A 38 0.51 -10.65 -8.76
CA ARG A 38 -0.83 -10.18 -9.09
C ARG A 38 -1.74 -11.35 -9.48
N ALA A 39 -1.30 -12.22 -10.37
CA ALA A 39 -2.08 -13.39 -10.78
C ALA A 39 -2.43 -14.29 -9.59
N ALA A 40 -1.47 -14.52 -8.69
CA ALA A 40 -1.70 -15.33 -7.50
C ALA A 40 -2.71 -14.67 -6.53
N ILE A 41 -2.66 -13.34 -6.35
CA ILE A 41 -3.63 -12.59 -5.55
C ILE A 41 -5.03 -12.72 -6.17
N MET A 42 -5.16 -12.39 -7.46
CA MET A 42 -6.47 -12.37 -8.13
C MET A 42 -7.12 -13.74 -8.22
N ALA A 43 -6.32 -14.81 -8.32
CA ALA A 43 -6.83 -16.20 -8.29
C ALA A 43 -7.51 -16.57 -6.95
N THR A 44 -7.29 -15.81 -5.88
CA THR A 44 -7.96 -16.02 -4.60
C THR A 44 -9.28 -15.26 -4.46
N GLU A 45 -9.65 -14.43 -5.44
CA GLU A 45 -10.85 -13.57 -5.41
C GLU A 45 -10.99 -12.79 -4.09
N PRO A 46 -9.98 -11.95 -3.71
CA PRO A 46 -9.98 -11.31 -2.41
C PRO A 46 -11.03 -10.21 -2.32
N ASP A 47 -11.70 -10.08 -1.17
CA ASP A 47 -12.65 -9.00 -0.90
C ASP A 47 -11.95 -7.67 -0.55
N ALA A 48 -10.73 -7.73 -0.06
CA ALA A 48 -9.94 -6.57 0.34
C ALA A 48 -8.44 -6.90 0.46
N LEU A 49 -7.60 -5.88 0.35
CA LEU A 49 -6.17 -5.95 0.65
C LEU A 49 -5.88 -5.36 2.03
N ILE A 50 -5.07 -6.05 2.82
CA ILE A 50 -4.41 -5.48 4.00
C ILE A 50 -2.98 -5.15 3.58
N VAL A 51 -2.65 -3.87 3.54
CA VAL A 51 -1.32 -3.39 3.16
C VAL A 51 -0.60 -2.89 4.41
N ILE A 52 0.57 -3.44 4.71
CA ILE A 52 1.46 -2.96 5.77
C ILE A 52 2.74 -2.46 5.11
N ALA A 53 2.98 -1.16 5.18
CA ALA A 53 4.09 -0.52 4.50
C ALA A 53 4.81 0.49 5.40
N ALA A 54 6.05 0.81 5.06
CA ALA A 54 6.70 2.00 5.56
C ALA A 54 5.98 3.24 5.01
N GLU A 55 5.92 4.26 5.79
CA GLU A 55 5.39 5.56 5.41
C GLU A 55 6.57 6.55 5.41
N HIS A 56 6.72 7.34 4.34
CA HIS A 56 7.89 8.20 4.13
C HIS A 56 7.58 9.65 4.46
N PHE A 57 7.11 9.90 5.68
CA PHE A 57 6.74 11.23 6.18
C PHE A 57 5.59 11.90 5.39
N ALA A 58 4.69 11.12 4.80
CA ALA A 58 3.52 11.63 4.11
C ALA A 58 2.40 12.04 5.09
N ASN A 59 2.24 11.28 6.18
CA ASN A 59 1.16 11.46 7.15
C ASN A 59 1.66 11.61 8.59
N PHE A 60 2.82 11.03 8.93
CA PHE A 60 3.40 11.08 10.28
C PHE A 60 4.82 11.66 10.23
N PHE A 61 5.10 12.57 11.15
CA PHE A 61 6.35 13.32 11.20
C PHE A 61 7.09 13.08 12.52
N MET A 62 8.35 13.49 12.58
CA MET A 62 9.26 13.24 13.73
C MET A 62 8.70 13.68 15.09
N ASN A 63 7.79 14.63 15.10
CA ASN A 63 7.14 15.13 16.32
C ASN A 63 5.93 14.27 16.76
N ASN A 64 5.46 13.37 15.90
CA ASN A 64 4.34 12.47 16.21
C ASN A 64 4.47 11.19 15.37
N MET A 65 5.43 10.34 15.75
CA MET A 65 5.76 9.10 15.05
C MET A 65 5.28 7.88 15.84
N PRO A 66 4.09 7.33 15.54
CA PRO A 66 3.61 6.14 16.24
C PRO A 66 4.39 4.89 15.80
N ALA A 67 4.56 3.92 16.72
CA ALA A 67 5.14 2.62 16.37
C ALA A 67 4.27 1.87 15.38
N PHE A 68 2.94 1.94 15.57
CA PHE A 68 1.96 1.37 14.65
C PHE A 68 0.87 2.38 14.36
N ALA A 69 0.44 2.47 13.11
CA ALA A 69 -0.68 3.29 12.70
C ALA A 69 -1.59 2.53 11.73
N MET A 70 -2.85 2.90 11.71
CA MET A 70 -3.87 2.28 10.87
C MET A 70 -4.75 3.33 10.21
N GLY A 71 -4.95 3.23 8.90
CA GLY A 71 -5.89 4.07 8.17
C GLY A 71 -7.34 3.62 8.39
N MET A 72 -8.22 4.59 8.60
CA MET A 72 -9.66 4.39 8.81
C MET A 72 -10.51 5.24 7.87
N ALA A 73 -9.96 5.62 6.72
CA ALA A 73 -10.68 6.38 5.71
C ALA A 73 -11.61 5.49 4.85
N ASP A 74 -12.63 6.10 4.27
CA ASP A 74 -13.48 5.44 3.26
C ASP A 74 -12.82 5.42 1.89
N PHE A 75 -11.88 6.37 1.65
CA PHE A 75 -11.08 6.47 0.43
C PHE A 75 -9.68 6.95 0.79
N TYR A 76 -8.72 6.58 -0.05
CA TYR A 76 -7.34 7.02 0.04
C TYR A 76 -6.90 7.65 -1.28
N ASP A 77 -6.38 8.86 -1.22
CA ASP A 77 -5.82 9.57 -2.38
C ASP A 77 -4.31 9.37 -2.47
N GLY A 78 -3.79 9.25 -3.67
CA GLY A 78 -2.35 9.11 -3.92
C GLY A 78 -2.00 9.09 -5.40
N PRO A 79 -0.72 8.96 -5.71
CA PRO A 79 0.41 9.22 -4.82
C PRO A 79 0.51 10.71 -4.43
N ILE A 80 1.18 11.01 -3.31
CA ILE A 80 1.49 12.42 -2.95
C ILE A 80 2.56 13.01 -3.85
N GLU A 81 3.43 12.17 -4.39
CA GLU A 81 4.50 12.55 -5.28
C GLU A 81 3.98 13.05 -6.63
N ASP A 82 4.83 13.79 -7.31
CA ASP A 82 4.56 14.26 -8.67
C ASP A 82 4.43 13.08 -9.64
N PRO A 83 3.36 13.03 -10.47
CA PRO A 83 3.15 11.95 -11.45
C PRO A 83 4.30 11.82 -12.48
N GLU A 84 4.91 12.93 -12.90
CA GLU A 84 6.04 12.88 -13.84
C GLU A 84 7.29 12.25 -13.19
N TRP A 85 7.49 12.49 -11.88
CA TRP A 85 8.61 11.92 -11.14
C TRP A 85 8.43 10.44 -10.83
N LEU A 86 7.21 10.04 -10.41
CA LEU A 86 6.92 8.67 -9.98
C LEU A 86 6.47 7.76 -11.15
N ALA A 87 6.04 8.34 -12.28
CA ALA A 87 5.40 7.66 -13.39
C ALA A 87 4.15 6.85 -12.97
N ILE A 88 3.37 7.42 -12.05
CA ILE A 88 2.07 6.91 -11.60
C ILE A 88 1.12 8.10 -11.53
N ASP A 89 0.00 8.05 -12.22
CA ASP A 89 -1.04 9.07 -12.17
C ASP A 89 -1.71 9.13 -10.80
N LYS A 90 -2.30 10.27 -10.47
CA LYS A 90 -3.11 10.41 -9.26
C LYS A 90 -4.31 9.47 -9.33
N PHE A 91 -4.59 8.79 -8.23
CA PHE A 91 -5.72 7.87 -8.10
C PHE A 91 -6.42 8.04 -6.76
N ARG A 92 -7.61 7.50 -6.68
CA ARG A 92 -8.37 7.31 -5.43
C ARG A 92 -8.73 5.84 -5.30
N ALA A 93 -8.28 5.20 -4.24
CA ALA A 93 -8.61 3.82 -3.93
C ALA A 93 -9.68 3.75 -2.82
N PRO A 94 -10.63 2.81 -2.89
CA PRO A 94 -11.59 2.60 -1.81
C PRO A 94 -10.89 2.10 -0.56
N GLY A 95 -11.31 2.62 0.61
CA GLY A 95 -10.94 2.10 1.91
C GLY A 95 -11.89 1.00 2.38
N ASN A 96 -11.59 0.41 3.53
CA ASN A 96 -12.49 -0.52 4.21
C ASN A 96 -12.55 -0.17 5.70
N ARG A 97 -13.32 0.87 6.02
CA ARG A 97 -13.45 1.40 7.39
C ARG A 97 -13.93 0.32 8.37
N ASP A 98 -14.90 -0.50 7.99
CA ASP A 98 -15.44 -1.54 8.87
C ASP A 98 -14.38 -2.61 9.21
N LEU A 99 -13.61 -3.03 8.22
CA LEU A 99 -12.49 -3.96 8.44
C LEU A 99 -11.41 -3.31 9.31
N SER A 100 -11.07 -2.05 9.05
CA SER A 100 -10.11 -1.28 9.85
C SER A 100 -10.56 -1.19 11.30
N GLN A 101 -11.83 -0.87 11.55
CA GLN A 101 -12.38 -0.75 12.91
C GLN A 101 -12.35 -2.09 13.66
N ARG A 102 -12.66 -3.20 13.00
CA ARG A 102 -12.57 -4.53 13.60
C ARG A 102 -11.13 -4.88 13.96
N ILE A 103 -10.19 -4.65 13.05
CA ILE A 103 -8.78 -4.96 13.28
C ILE A 103 -8.24 -4.10 14.43
N ILE A 104 -8.48 -2.78 14.43
CA ILE A 104 -7.94 -1.91 15.47
C ILE A 104 -8.51 -2.24 16.86
N THR A 105 -9.79 -2.60 16.93
CA THR A 105 -10.43 -3.01 18.18
C THR A 105 -9.76 -4.23 18.82
N GLU A 106 -9.37 -5.20 17.99
CA GLU A 106 -8.66 -6.40 18.46
C GLU A 106 -7.19 -6.11 18.79
N VAL A 107 -6.50 -5.39 17.91
CA VAL A 107 -5.07 -5.09 18.07
C VAL A 107 -4.81 -4.23 19.32
N MET A 108 -5.66 -3.25 19.61
CA MET A 108 -5.54 -2.38 20.78
C MET A 108 -5.68 -3.10 22.13
N GLN A 109 -6.10 -4.36 22.14
CA GLN A 109 -6.09 -5.18 23.35
C GLN A 109 -4.67 -5.62 23.75
N THR A 110 -3.71 -5.56 22.81
CA THR A 110 -2.35 -6.08 23.02
C THR A 110 -1.25 -5.11 22.62
N VAL A 111 -1.54 -4.17 21.74
CA VAL A 111 -0.55 -3.24 21.17
C VAL A 111 -1.16 -1.84 21.05
N ASP A 112 -0.39 -0.82 21.41
CA ASP A 112 -0.77 0.57 21.19
C ASP A 112 -0.71 0.89 19.68
N VAL A 113 -1.85 1.27 19.11
CA VAL A 113 -2.00 1.63 17.70
C VAL A 113 -2.66 3.00 17.58
N THR A 114 -2.05 3.87 16.79
CA THR A 114 -2.69 5.12 16.37
C THR A 114 -3.57 4.84 15.13
N TYR A 115 -4.69 5.52 15.00
CA TYR A 115 -5.47 5.51 13.76
C TYR A 115 -5.54 6.90 13.14
N ALA A 116 -5.71 6.94 11.83
CA ALA A 116 -5.90 8.17 11.07
C ALA A 116 -7.12 8.05 10.15
N GLU A 117 -8.02 9.03 10.19
CA GLU A 117 -9.20 9.09 9.32
C GLU A 117 -8.89 9.71 7.96
N GLU A 118 -7.77 10.43 7.87
CA GLU A 118 -7.22 10.95 6.62
C GLU A 118 -5.83 10.35 6.42
N TRP A 119 -5.60 9.73 5.26
CA TRP A 119 -4.33 9.12 4.93
C TRP A 119 -4.05 9.26 3.44
N LEU A 120 -2.95 9.89 3.12
CA LEU A 120 -2.46 10.02 1.74
C LEU A 120 -1.46 8.90 1.44
N PHE A 121 -1.56 8.30 0.27
CA PHE A 121 -0.60 7.29 -0.18
C PHE A 121 0.65 7.96 -0.76
N ASP A 122 1.80 7.53 -0.30
CA ASP A 122 3.09 7.80 -0.91
C ASP A 122 3.52 6.64 -1.84
N HIS A 123 4.73 6.75 -2.40
CA HIS A 123 5.30 5.70 -3.25
C HIS A 123 5.39 4.34 -2.54
N GLY A 124 5.52 4.31 -1.21
CA GLY A 124 5.57 3.08 -0.42
C GLY A 124 4.35 2.19 -0.61
N ILE A 125 3.21 2.78 -0.97
CA ILE A 125 1.95 2.11 -1.24
C ILE A 125 1.60 2.18 -2.73
N ALA A 126 1.76 3.35 -3.35
CA ALA A 126 1.38 3.56 -4.74
C ALA A 126 2.16 2.68 -5.73
N VAL A 127 3.47 2.47 -5.50
CA VAL A 127 4.28 1.62 -6.39
C VAL A 127 3.79 0.16 -6.37
N PRO A 128 3.67 -0.52 -5.21
CA PRO A 128 3.10 -1.87 -5.19
C PRO A 128 1.70 -1.96 -5.79
N LEU A 129 0.80 -1.06 -5.44
CA LEU A 129 -0.58 -1.08 -5.95
C LEU A 129 -0.63 -0.91 -7.47
N SER A 130 0.24 -0.07 -8.06
CA SER A 130 0.30 0.14 -9.50
C SER A 130 0.64 -1.12 -10.31
N PHE A 131 1.17 -2.16 -9.66
CA PHE A 131 1.42 -3.46 -10.26
C PHE A 131 0.37 -4.49 -9.84
N LEU A 132 0.04 -4.55 -8.54
CA LEU A 132 -0.79 -5.61 -7.98
C LEU A 132 -2.28 -5.38 -8.19
N THR A 133 -2.72 -4.12 -8.18
CA THR A 133 -4.12 -3.71 -8.37
C THR A 133 -4.20 -2.42 -9.18
N PRO A 134 -3.75 -2.42 -10.46
CA PRO A 134 -3.58 -1.20 -11.26
C PRO A 134 -4.89 -0.45 -11.54
N GLU A 135 -6.04 -1.08 -11.34
CA GLU A 135 -7.35 -0.43 -11.43
C GLU A 135 -7.73 0.33 -10.15
N PHE A 136 -6.99 0.11 -9.04
CA PHE A 136 -7.21 0.73 -7.72
C PHE A 136 -8.65 0.60 -7.20
N ASP A 137 -9.34 -0.47 -7.55
CA ASP A 137 -10.77 -0.71 -7.24
C ASP A 137 -11.00 -1.69 -6.08
N LEU A 138 -9.97 -2.46 -5.70
CA LEU A 138 -10.06 -3.38 -4.58
C LEU A 138 -9.93 -2.61 -3.25
N PRO A 139 -10.89 -2.81 -2.29
CA PRO A 139 -10.84 -2.12 -1.02
C PRO A 139 -9.56 -2.34 -0.24
N ILE A 140 -8.95 -1.25 0.24
CA ILE A 140 -7.66 -1.28 0.92
C ILE A 140 -7.85 -0.96 2.40
N LYS A 141 -7.23 -1.79 3.24
CA LYS A 141 -6.96 -1.51 4.64
C LYS A 141 -5.47 -1.24 4.78
N ILE A 142 -5.10 -0.02 5.10
CA ILE A 142 -3.71 0.38 5.27
C ILE A 142 -3.29 0.28 6.74
N GLY A 143 -2.09 -0.26 6.97
CA GLY A 143 -1.39 -0.22 8.24
C GLY A 143 0.06 0.18 8.04
N ARG A 144 0.64 0.82 9.05
CA ARG A 144 2.06 1.17 9.13
C ARG A 144 2.67 0.51 10.35
N ALA A 145 3.85 -0.08 10.16
CA ALA A 145 4.75 -0.44 11.24
C ALA A 145 6.04 0.40 11.09
N HIS A 146 6.47 1.06 12.15
CA HIS A 146 7.77 1.72 12.20
C HIS A 146 8.80 0.71 12.72
N VAL A 147 9.82 0.44 11.91
CA VAL A 147 10.95 -0.41 12.26
C VAL A 147 12.17 0.47 12.49
#